data_74835484ec4abb760fab16cec128959f
#
_entry.id   74835484ec4abb760fab16cec128959f
#
_cell.length_a   1.000
_cell.length_b   1.000
_cell.length_c   1.000
_cell.angle_alpha   90.00
_cell.angle_beta   90.00
_cell.angle_gamma   90.00
#
_symmetry.space_group_name_H-M   'P 1'
#
loop_
_entity.id
_entity.type
_entity.pdbx_description
1 polymer ?
#
loop_
_entity_poly.entity_id
_entity_poly.type
_entity_poly.pdbx_seq_one_letter_code
_entity_poly.pdbx_strand_id
1 'polypeptide(L)'
;MYSTMKIALIGYGKMGHIIESIALQRGHNIVCIIDKDNTDDFASEAFASADVAIEFTTPQTAAANILHAWKVGVPVVCGTTGWDVNAIKQITTEDKGLMWSSNYSIGVNILFALNKQLAKFMEAYPAYTPQMTEVHHIHKLDAPSGTAKTLQEAIGEERLPLHAIESIREGEVPGIHTVVWDSEVDTITISHSAKSRQGFALGAVIAAEWMKGKTGYHTFEEVILG
;
A
#
# COMPACT_ATOMS: atom_id res chain seq x y z
N MET A 1 22.59 7.79 -4.32
CA MET A 1 21.77 8.87 -3.72
C MET A 1 20.63 9.16 -4.68
N TYR A 2 19.39 9.15 -4.20
CA TYR A 2 18.25 9.59 -5.02
C TYR A 2 18.35 11.09 -5.26
N SER A 3 17.95 11.56 -6.44
CA SER A 3 17.87 12.98 -6.71
C SER A 3 16.80 13.62 -5.84
N THR A 4 17.04 14.83 -5.30
CA THR A 4 16.02 15.60 -4.58
C THR A 4 14.75 15.75 -5.43
N MET A 5 13.59 15.54 -4.81
CA MET A 5 12.28 15.65 -5.44
C MET A 5 11.42 16.70 -4.76
N LYS A 6 10.48 17.26 -5.51
CA LYS A 6 9.37 18.05 -5.02
C LYS A 6 8.16 17.16 -4.83
N ILE A 7 7.70 16.97 -3.62
CA ILE A 7 6.57 16.11 -3.27
C ILE A 7 5.40 16.96 -2.79
N ALA A 8 4.20 16.71 -3.31
CA ALA A 8 2.97 17.20 -2.74
C ALA A 8 2.34 16.12 -1.85
N LEU A 9 1.76 16.50 -0.71
CA LEU A 9 1.01 15.61 0.15
C LEU A 9 -0.49 15.91 0.00
N ILE A 10 -1.30 14.87 -0.19
CA ILE A 10 -2.74 14.96 -0.21
C ILE A 10 -3.27 14.12 0.95
N GLY A 11 -3.82 14.79 1.96
CA GLY A 11 -4.14 14.22 3.27
C GLY A 11 -3.02 14.43 4.27
N TYR A 12 -3.30 15.19 5.34
CA TYR A 12 -2.29 15.54 6.35
C TYR A 12 -2.69 15.07 7.75
N GLY A 13 -3.22 13.82 7.81
CA GLY A 13 -3.48 13.10 9.04
C GLY A 13 -2.23 12.38 9.57
N LYS A 14 -2.44 11.33 10.38
CA LYS A 14 -1.34 10.55 11.00
C LYS A 14 -0.31 10.05 9.99
N MET A 15 -0.74 9.58 8.80
CA MET A 15 0.18 9.11 7.76
C MET A 15 0.89 10.27 7.08
N GLY A 16 0.19 11.36 6.75
CA GLY A 16 0.78 12.54 6.09
C GLY A 16 1.97 13.11 6.88
N HIS A 17 1.84 13.26 8.20
CA HIS A 17 2.93 13.73 9.06
C HIS A 17 4.15 12.80 9.07
N ILE A 18 3.94 11.48 9.06
CA ILE A 18 5.05 10.52 9.04
C ILE A 18 5.72 10.52 7.67
N ILE A 19 4.93 10.58 6.58
CA ILE A 19 5.44 10.65 5.20
C ILE A 19 6.28 11.92 5.02
N GLU A 20 5.81 13.09 5.47
CA GLU A 20 6.58 14.33 5.44
C GLU A 20 7.93 14.18 6.13
N SER A 21 7.93 13.70 7.38
CA SER A 21 9.15 13.51 8.17
C SER A 21 10.17 12.62 7.43
N ILE A 22 9.71 11.51 6.83
CA ILE A 22 10.57 10.58 6.09
C ILE A 22 11.05 11.21 4.77
N ALA A 23 10.18 11.90 4.05
CA ALA A 23 10.55 12.59 2.80
C ALA A 23 11.66 13.63 3.03
N LEU A 24 11.51 14.45 4.09
CA LEU A 24 12.52 15.44 4.47
C LEU A 24 13.85 14.79 4.90
N GLN A 25 13.80 13.71 5.69
CA GLN A 25 14.99 12.93 6.09
C GLN A 25 15.72 12.33 4.90
N ARG A 26 15.00 11.97 3.83
CA ARG A 26 15.58 11.45 2.57
C ARG A 26 16.06 12.54 1.62
N GLY A 27 15.92 13.82 1.99
CA GLY A 27 16.41 14.98 1.23
C GLY A 27 15.43 15.48 0.16
N HIS A 28 14.13 15.16 0.28
CA HIS A 28 13.09 15.70 -0.59
C HIS A 28 12.48 16.98 -0.03
N ASN A 29 11.81 17.75 -0.88
CA ASN A 29 11.11 18.96 -0.51
C ASN A 29 9.60 18.75 -0.56
N ILE A 30 8.88 19.07 0.50
CA ILE A 30 7.42 19.15 0.47
C ILE A 30 7.05 20.55 -0.04
N VAL A 31 6.43 20.61 -1.23
CA VAL A 31 6.11 21.86 -1.91
C VAL A 31 4.66 22.30 -1.71
N CYS A 32 3.77 21.34 -1.42
CA CYS A 32 2.37 21.62 -1.16
C CYS A 32 1.78 20.54 -0.24
N ILE A 33 0.87 20.95 0.64
CA ILE A 33 0.10 20.05 1.50
C ILE A 33 -1.38 20.40 1.29
N ILE A 34 -2.14 19.42 0.81
CA ILE A 34 -3.59 19.52 0.63
C ILE A 34 -4.27 18.76 1.77
N ASP A 35 -5.20 19.40 2.45
CA ASP A 35 -6.10 18.76 3.41
C ASP A 35 -7.53 19.28 3.17
N LYS A 36 -8.48 18.86 3.99
CA LYS A 36 -9.90 19.18 3.87
C LYS A 36 -10.22 20.69 3.81
N ASP A 37 -9.39 21.53 4.41
CA ASP A 37 -9.63 22.97 4.58
C ASP A 37 -8.94 23.84 3.51
N ASN A 38 -8.16 23.26 2.57
CA ASN A 38 -7.42 24.02 1.54
C ASN A 38 -7.42 23.36 0.16
N THR A 39 -8.52 22.74 -0.23
CA THR A 39 -8.62 22.01 -1.52
C THR A 39 -8.45 22.93 -2.74
N ASP A 40 -8.58 24.24 -2.60
CA ASP A 40 -8.33 25.20 -3.68
C ASP A 40 -6.85 25.25 -4.09
N ASP A 41 -5.94 24.80 -3.22
CA ASP A 41 -4.50 24.72 -3.49
C ASP A 41 -4.12 23.68 -4.55
N PHE A 42 -5.02 22.78 -4.96
CA PHE A 42 -4.79 21.93 -6.15
C PHE A 42 -4.55 22.76 -7.43
N ALA A 43 -5.03 24.01 -7.49
CA ALA A 43 -4.80 24.91 -8.61
C ALA A 43 -3.55 25.79 -8.44
N SER A 44 -2.79 25.63 -7.34
CA SER A 44 -1.62 26.44 -7.04
C SER A 44 -0.41 26.08 -7.91
N GLU A 45 0.46 27.06 -8.18
CA GLU A 45 1.76 26.80 -8.83
C GLU A 45 2.64 25.86 -7.98
N ALA A 46 2.52 25.93 -6.65
CA ALA A 46 3.24 25.06 -5.74
C ALA A 46 2.87 23.60 -5.98
N PHE A 47 1.56 23.25 -6.05
CA PHE A 47 1.10 21.90 -6.33
C PHE A 47 1.51 21.45 -7.73
N ALA A 48 1.31 22.28 -8.75
CA ALA A 48 1.69 21.98 -10.14
C ALA A 48 3.21 21.79 -10.33
N SER A 49 4.03 22.31 -9.42
CA SER A 49 5.50 22.13 -9.45
C SER A 49 5.97 20.79 -8.87
N ALA A 50 5.08 19.99 -8.29
CA ALA A 50 5.44 18.71 -7.68
C ALA A 50 5.87 17.68 -8.75
N ASP A 51 6.93 16.92 -8.47
CA ASP A 51 7.34 15.77 -9.26
C ASP A 51 6.35 14.59 -9.10
N VAL A 52 5.76 14.44 -7.88
CA VAL A 52 4.81 13.38 -7.50
C VAL A 52 3.95 13.87 -6.34
N ALA A 53 2.68 13.48 -6.29
CA ALA A 53 1.81 13.64 -5.13
C ALA A 53 1.66 12.30 -4.39
N ILE A 54 1.65 12.34 -3.06
CA ILE A 54 1.37 11.17 -2.20
C ILE A 54 0.00 11.39 -1.54
N GLU A 55 -0.96 10.51 -1.84
CA GLU A 55 -2.36 10.60 -1.46
C GLU A 55 -2.71 9.57 -0.36
N PHE A 56 -3.09 10.06 0.83
CA PHE A 56 -3.58 9.28 1.96
C PHE A 56 -4.74 10.01 2.63
N THR A 57 -5.94 9.88 2.08
CA THR A 57 -7.15 10.56 2.58
C THR A 57 -8.25 9.57 2.98
N THR A 58 -9.41 9.68 2.35
CA THR A 58 -10.59 8.85 2.61
C THR A 58 -11.11 8.19 1.32
N PRO A 59 -11.85 7.08 1.42
CA PRO A 59 -12.45 6.43 0.26
C PRO A 59 -13.31 7.36 -0.60
N GLN A 60 -13.96 8.34 0.03
CA GLN A 60 -14.87 9.28 -0.64
C GLN A 60 -14.15 10.34 -1.46
N THR A 61 -12.90 10.65 -1.14
CA THR A 61 -12.15 11.76 -1.76
C THR A 61 -11.01 11.29 -2.68
N ALA A 62 -10.50 10.07 -2.52
CA ALA A 62 -9.32 9.56 -3.23
C ALA A 62 -9.41 9.74 -4.76
N ALA A 63 -10.52 9.31 -5.38
CA ALA A 63 -10.70 9.42 -6.83
C ALA A 63 -10.68 10.88 -7.30
N ALA A 64 -11.38 11.79 -6.59
CA ALA A 64 -11.40 13.21 -6.93
C ALA A 64 -10.01 13.84 -6.78
N ASN A 65 -9.27 13.51 -5.72
CA ASN A 65 -7.92 13.98 -5.49
C ASN A 65 -6.97 13.58 -6.62
N ILE A 66 -7.03 12.32 -7.07
CA ILE A 66 -6.25 11.82 -8.21
C ILE A 66 -6.57 12.61 -9.48
N LEU A 67 -7.87 12.82 -9.77
CA LEU A 67 -8.29 13.58 -10.95
C LEU A 67 -7.83 15.05 -10.88
N HIS A 68 -7.82 15.68 -9.70
CA HIS A 68 -7.28 17.03 -9.51
C HIS A 68 -5.78 17.07 -9.80
N ALA A 69 -4.99 16.14 -9.28
CA ALA A 69 -3.55 16.06 -9.55
C ALA A 69 -3.26 15.88 -11.05
N TRP A 70 -4.01 15.02 -11.73
CA TRP A 70 -3.85 14.78 -13.16
C TRP A 70 -4.20 15.98 -14.05
N LYS A 71 -5.12 16.87 -13.61
CA LYS A 71 -5.41 18.11 -14.36
C LYS A 71 -4.20 19.03 -14.54
N VAL A 72 -3.25 18.97 -13.61
CA VAL A 72 -2.02 19.77 -13.65
C VAL A 72 -0.77 18.90 -13.94
N GLY A 73 -0.97 17.66 -14.39
CA GLY A 73 0.09 16.77 -14.85
C GLY A 73 0.92 16.12 -13.73
N VAL A 74 0.46 16.13 -12.48
CA VAL A 74 1.17 15.53 -11.34
C VAL A 74 0.78 14.06 -11.18
N PRO A 75 1.75 13.10 -11.27
CA PRO A 75 1.51 11.69 -11.00
C PRO A 75 1.23 11.45 -9.50
N VAL A 76 0.48 10.38 -9.20
CA VAL A 76 -0.01 10.12 -7.84
C VAL A 76 0.42 8.74 -7.34
N VAL A 77 0.92 8.70 -6.10
CA VAL A 77 1.06 7.48 -5.29
C VAL A 77 -0.07 7.48 -4.27
N CYS A 78 -1.05 6.59 -4.43
CA CYS A 78 -2.25 6.54 -3.61
C CYS A 78 -2.26 5.32 -2.69
N GLY A 79 -2.38 5.59 -1.38
CA GLY A 79 -2.50 4.57 -0.33
C GLY A 79 -3.88 4.52 0.33
N THR A 80 -4.83 5.34 -0.12
CA THR A 80 -6.21 5.25 0.35
C THR A 80 -6.85 3.95 -0.12
N THR A 81 -7.51 3.25 0.80
CA THR A 81 -8.19 1.97 0.55
C THR A 81 -9.70 2.11 0.72
N GLY A 82 -10.47 1.09 0.32
CA GLY A 82 -11.92 1.04 0.52
C GLY A 82 -12.74 1.79 -0.53
N TRP A 83 -12.17 2.10 -1.70
CA TRP A 83 -12.82 2.73 -2.84
C TRP A 83 -12.63 1.93 -4.14
N ASP A 84 -13.40 2.25 -5.18
CA ASP A 84 -13.31 1.54 -6.47
C ASP A 84 -12.12 2.05 -7.29
N VAL A 85 -10.98 1.40 -7.11
CA VAL A 85 -9.73 1.68 -7.85
C VAL A 85 -9.88 1.35 -9.34
N ASN A 86 -10.70 0.37 -9.70
CA ASN A 86 -10.82 -0.07 -11.09
C ASN A 86 -11.40 1.03 -11.98
N ALA A 87 -12.31 1.85 -11.46
CA ALA A 87 -12.86 2.98 -12.21
C ALA A 87 -11.76 3.98 -12.62
N ILE A 88 -10.82 4.29 -11.74
CA ILE A 88 -9.69 5.19 -12.04
C ILE A 88 -8.65 4.48 -12.91
N LYS A 89 -8.37 3.20 -12.66
CA LYS A 89 -7.43 2.41 -13.46
C LYS A 89 -7.84 2.38 -14.95
N GLN A 90 -9.13 2.24 -15.24
CA GLN A 90 -9.66 2.20 -16.61
C GLN A 90 -9.45 3.51 -17.40
N ILE A 91 -9.40 4.65 -16.70
CA ILE A 91 -9.20 5.97 -17.32
C ILE A 91 -7.76 6.49 -17.17
N THR A 92 -6.86 5.69 -16.61
CA THR A 92 -5.43 6.00 -16.56
C THR A 92 -4.83 5.80 -17.95
N THR A 93 -4.40 6.89 -18.56
CA THR A 93 -3.80 6.93 -19.89
C THR A 93 -2.28 7.12 -19.81
N GLU A 94 -1.59 7.04 -20.95
CA GLU A 94 -0.12 7.16 -21.00
C GLU A 94 0.42 8.54 -20.59
N ASP A 95 -0.42 9.56 -20.49
CA ASP A 95 -0.07 10.90 -20.01
C ASP A 95 -0.34 11.10 -18.51
N LYS A 96 -0.88 10.09 -17.82
CA LYS A 96 -1.28 10.13 -16.42
C LYS A 96 -0.55 9.05 -15.63
N GLY A 97 0.05 9.42 -14.50
CA GLY A 97 0.75 8.47 -13.63
C GLY A 97 -0.08 8.13 -12.39
N LEU A 98 -0.29 6.84 -12.13
CA LEU A 98 -0.89 6.36 -10.89
C LEU A 98 -0.21 5.10 -10.40
N MET A 99 0.27 5.13 -9.16
CA MET A 99 0.54 3.91 -8.42
C MET A 99 -0.48 3.78 -7.29
N TRP A 100 -1.18 2.66 -7.24
CA TRP A 100 -2.03 2.33 -6.11
C TRP A 100 -1.58 1.04 -5.44
N SER A 101 -1.59 1.05 -4.10
CA SER A 101 -1.38 -0.16 -3.32
C SER A 101 -2.23 -0.11 -2.04
N SER A 102 -2.80 -1.26 -1.67
CA SER A 102 -3.47 -1.42 -0.37
C SER A 102 -2.49 -1.40 0.80
N ASN A 103 -1.18 -1.56 0.52
CA ASN A 103 -0.14 -1.61 1.55
C ASN A 103 1.22 -1.23 0.96
N TYR A 104 1.84 -0.17 1.46
CA TYR A 104 3.18 0.29 1.05
C TYR A 104 4.31 -0.25 1.93
N SER A 105 4.07 -1.15 2.88
CA SER A 105 5.16 -1.77 3.63
C SER A 105 6.01 -2.66 2.71
N ILE A 106 7.30 -2.37 2.62
CA ILE A 106 8.26 -3.21 1.87
C ILE A 106 8.20 -4.65 2.36
N GLY A 107 8.23 -4.85 3.69
CA GLY A 107 8.19 -6.18 4.28
C GLY A 107 6.89 -6.95 3.97
N VAL A 108 5.73 -6.28 3.95
CA VAL A 108 4.46 -6.89 3.57
C VAL A 108 4.45 -7.27 2.09
N ASN A 109 4.98 -6.43 1.20
CA ASN A 109 5.01 -6.75 -0.23
C ASN A 109 6.01 -7.87 -0.55
N ILE A 110 7.13 -7.95 0.16
CA ILE A 110 8.03 -9.12 0.11
C ILE A 110 7.28 -10.37 0.60
N LEU A 111 6.50 -10.28 1.69
CA LEU A 111 5.68 -11.39 2.17
C LEU A 111 4.66 -11.82 1.11
N PHE A 112 4.00 -10.89 0.41
CA PHE A 112 3.08 -11.21 -0.70
C PHE A 112 3.78 -12.01 -1.80
N ALA A 113 4.96 -11.56 -2.25
CA ALA A 113 5.72 -12.24 -3.29
C ALA A 113 6.15 -13.66 -2.85
N LEU A 114 6.67 -13.80 -1.63
CA LEU A 114 7.06 -15.09 -1.05
C LEU A 114 5.84 -16.01 -0.90
N ASN A 115 4.71 -15.52 -0.41
CA ASN A 115 3.48 -16.28 -0.24
C ASN A 115 2.94 -16.80 -1.58
N LYS A 116 2.91 -15.95 -2.60
CA LYS A 116 2.50 -16.31 -3.96
C LYS A 116 3.37 -17.43 -4.53
N GLN A 117 4.70 -17.31 -4.36
CA GLN A 117 5.62 -18.34 -4.83
C GLN A 117 5.49 -19.64 -4.04
N LEU A 118 5.34 -19.54 -2.71
CA LEU A 118 5.14 -20.72 -1.84
C LEU A 118 3.83 -21.43 -2.16
N ALA A 119 2.72 -20.69 -2.30
CA ALA A 119 1.42 -21.26 -2.68
C ALA A 119 1.51 -22.04 -3.99
N LYS A 120 2.21 -21.49 -5.00
CA LYS A 120 2.46 -22.18 -6.28
C LYS A 120 3.25 -23.48 -6.10
N PHE A 121 4.26 -23.52 -5.26
CA PHE A 121 4.97 -24.78 -4.98
C PHE A 121 4.05 -25.80 -4.31
N MET A 122 3.19 -25.36 -3.39
CA MET A 122 2.28 -26.20 -2.63
C MET A 122 1.13 -26.81 -3.47
N GLU A 123 0.89 -26.32 -4.69
CA GLU A 123 -0.06 -26.95 -5.62
C GLU A 123 0.29 -28.43 -5.89
N ALA A 124 1.59 -28.75 -5.95
CA ALA A 124 2.10 -30.11 -6.17
C ALA A 124 2.10 -31.00 -4.90
N TYR A 125 1.85 -30.41 -3.72
CA TYR A 125 1.96 -31.09 -2.43
C TYR A 125 0.68 -30.97 -1.59
N PRO A 126 -0.40 -31.70 -1.92
CA PRO A 126 -1.71 -31.57 -1.28
C PRO A 126 -1.73 -32.00 0.20
N ALA A 127 -0.69 -32.68 0.68
CA ALA A 127 -0.55 -33.05 2.09
C ALA A 127 -0.32 -31.84 3.01
N TYR A 128 0.17 -30.71 2.46
CA TYR A 128 0.32 -29.46 3.24
C TYR A 128 -1.00 -28.69 3.26
N THR A 129 -1.47 -28.41 4.45
CA THR A 129 -2.70 -27.64 4.70
C THR A 129 -2.35 -26.22 5.12
N PRO A 130 -2.84 -25.18 4.41
CA PRO A 130 -2.58 -23.81 4.78
C PRO A 130 -3.45 -23.35 5.96
N GLN A 131 -2.85 -22.57 6.85
CA GLN A 131 -3.51 -21.88 7.95
C GLN A 131 -3.03 -20.42 7.93
N MET A 132 -3.85 -19.49 8.40
CA MET A 132 -3.51 -18.09 8.46
C MET A 132 -4.05 -17.44 9.73
N THR A 133 -3.18 -16.66 10.38
CA THR A 133 -3.53 -15.82 11.52
C THR A 133 -3.12 -14.37 11.22
N GLU A 134 -3.99 -13.42 11.56
CA GLU A 134 -3.66 -12.00 11.54
C GLU A 134 -3.97 -11.36 12.89
N VAL A 135 -3.08 -10.47 13.36
CA VAL A 135 -3.24 -9.76 14.64
C VAL A 135 -3.15 -8.26 14.40
N HIS A 136 -4.12 -7.50 14.87
CA HIS A 136 -4.14 -6.04 14.81
C HIS A 136 -4.67 -5.43 16.11
N HIS A 137 -4.49 -4.11 16.23
CA HIS A 137 -5.01 -3.32 17.37
C HIS A 137 -6.53 -3.42 17.47
N ILE A 138 -7.05 -3.20 18.69
CA ILE A 138 -8.48 -3.33 19.03
C ILE A 138 -9.39 -2.37 18.25
N HIS A 139 -8.86 -1.29 17.68
CA HIS A 139 -9.62 -0.28 16.91
C HIS A 139 -9.76 -0.63 15.41
N LYS A 140 -9.18 -1.75 14.94
CA LYS A 140 -9.31 -2.18 13.54
C LYS A 140 -10.66 -2.83 13.31
N LEU A 141 -11.46 -2.25 12.42
CA LEU A 141 -12.86 -2.64 12.19
C LEU A 141 -13.00 -3.82 11.21
N ASP A 142 -12.16 -3.86 10.17
CA ASP A 142 -12.20 -4.91 9.15
C ASP A 142 -11.53 -6.20 9.66
N ALA A 143 -12.20 -7.32 9.49
CA ALA A 143 -11.72 -8.67 9.78
C ALA A 143 -12.29 -9.66 8.72
N PRO A 144 -11.44 -10.41 8.00
CA PRO A 144 -9.99 -10.28 7.93
C PRO A 144 -9.52 -8.96 7.32
N SER A 145 -8.28 -8.57 7.66
CA SER A 145 -7.65 -7.36 7.12
C SER A 145 -7.44 -7.44 5.60
N GLY A 146 -7.29 -6.28 4.92
CA GLY A 146 -6.96 -6.23 3.50
C GLY A 146 -5.69 -7.02 3.16
N THR A 147 -4.65 -6.95 3.98
CA THR A 147 -3.41 -7.72 3.82
C THR A 147 -3.67 -9.23 3.91
N ALA A 148 -4.48 -9.68 4.87
CA ALA A 148 -4.82 -11.09 5.00
C ALA A 148 -5.62 -11.59 3.79
N LYS A 149 -6.54 -10.80 3.26
CA LYS A 149 -7.28 -11.11 2.02
C LYS A 149 -6.35 -11.27 0.82
N THR A 150 -5.39 -10.35 0.62
CA THR A 150 -4.40 -10.46 -0.45
C THR A 150 -3.52 -11.72 -0.32
N LEU A 151 -3.12 -12.10 0.90
CA LEU A 151 -2.38 -13.35 1.13
C LEU A 151 -3.23 -14.58 0.81
N GLN A 152 -4.50 -14.56 1.21
CA GLN A 152 -5.44 -15.65 0.97
C GLN A 152 -5.76 -15.83 -0.53
N GLU A 153 -5.93 -14.73 -1.28
CA GLU A 153 -6.16 -14.77 -2.74
C GLU A 153 -5.06 -15.54 -3.47
N ALA A 154 -3.79 -15.43 -3.03
CA ALA A 154 -2.68 -16.17 -3.60
C ALA A 154 -2.70 -17.69 -3.27
N ILE A 155 -3.32 -18.07 -2.15
CA ILE A 155 -3.48 -19.48 -1.72
C ILE A 155 -4.71 -20.13 -2.41
N GLY A 156 -5.76 -19.33 -2.60
CA GLY A 156 -7.03 -19.73 -3.20
C GLY A 156 -8.08 -20.14 -2.18
N GLU A 157 -9.33 -19.77 -2.48
CA GLU A 157 -10.50 -19.99 -1.61
C GLU A 157 -10.76 -21.47 -1.29
N GLU A 158 -10.45 -22.37 -2.23
CA GLU A 158 -10.64 -23.82 -2.05
C GLU A 158 -9.71 -24.40 -0.97
N ARG A 159 -8.50 -23.85 -0.84
CA ARG A 159 -7.50 -24.33 0.13
C ARG A 159 -7.55 -23.58 1.46
N LEU A 160 -7.85 -22.28 1.43
CA LEU A 160 -7.98 -21.44 2.61
C LEU A 160 -9.19 -20.51 2.44
N PRO A 161 -10.39 -20.91 2.88
CA PRO A 161 -11.55 -20.02 2.87
C PRO A 161 -11.35 -18.79 3.75
N LEU A 162 -11.87 -17.63 3.30
CA LEU A 162 -11.75 -16.36 4.05
C LEU A 162 -12.22 -16.48 5.51
N HIS A 163 -13.30 -17.26 5.76
CA HIS A 163 -13.83 -17.45 7.11
C HIS A 163 -12.93 -18.31 8.02
N ALA A 164 -11.95 -19.03 7.45
CA ALA A 164 -10.98 -19.83 8.21
C ALA A 164 -9.75 -19.01 8.66
N ILE A 165 -9.64 -17.73 8.25
CA ILE A 165 -8.57 -16.85 8.70
C ILE A 165 -8.85 -16.43 10.14
N GLU A 166 -7.94 -16.76 11.05
CA GLU A 166 -8.01 -16.32 12.44
C GLU A 166 -7.63 -14.84 12.55
N SER A 167 -8.61 -14.00 12.90
CA SER A 167 -8.43 -12.56 13.06
C SER A 167 -8.43 -12.15 14.53
N ILE A 168 -7.28 -11.81 15.08
CA ILE A 168 -7.07 -11.43 16.46
C ILE A 168 -7.03 -9.91 16.58
N ARG A 169 -7.65 -9.35 17.62
CA ARG A 169 -7.62 -7.93 17.99
C ARG A 169 -7.01 -7.79 19.37
N GLU A 170 -5.81 -7.21 19.44
CA GLU A 170 -5.01 -7.17 20.65
C GLU A 170 -4.26 -5.85 20.81
N GLY A 171 -4.48 -5.15 21.91
CA GLY A 171 -3.76 -3.94 22.30
C GLY A 171 -3.62 -2.92 21.18
N GLU A 172 -2.39 -2.47 20.95
CA GLU A 172 -2.03 -1.50 19.90
C GLU A 172 -1.14 -2.15 18.80
N VAL A 173 -1.27 -3.47 18.58
CA VAL A 173 -0.49 -4.21 17.57
C VAL A 173 -0.69 -3.59 16.19
N PRO A 174 0.39 -3.12 15.51
CA PRO A 174 0.28 -2.44 14.22
C PRO A 174 -0.16 -3.37 13.08
N GLY A 175 0.17 -4.66 13.19
CA GLY A 175 -0.20 -5.72 12.26
C GLY A 175 0.82 -6.85 12.22
N ILE A 176 0.37 -8.06 12.43
CA ILE A 176 1.13 -9.30 12.25
C ILE A 176 0.33 -10.18 11.30
N HIS A 177 0.99 -10.80 10.34
CA HIS A 177 0.38 -11.75 9.42
C HIS A 177 1.27 -12.97 9.33
N THR A 178 0.70 -14.13 9.60
CA THR A 178 1.40 -15.41 9.60
C THR A 178 0.66 -16.40 8.73
N VAL A 179 1.35 -17.01 7.77
CA VAL A 179 0.87 -18.12 6.95
C VAL A 179 1.67 -19.35 7.32
N VAL A 180 0.98 -20.43 7.63
CA VAL A 180 1.53 -21.72 7.99
C VAL A 180 1.06 -22.75 6.97
N TRP A 181 1.99 -23.55 6.46
CA TRP A 181 1.71 -24.75 5.68
C TRP A 181 2.14 -25.96 6.50
N ASP A 182 1.18 -26.71 6.98
CA ASP A 182 1.37 -27.81 7.91
C ASP A 182 1.12 -29.16 7.27
N SER A 183 1.96 -30.15 7.61
CA SER A 183 1.84 -31.54 7.20
C SER A 183 2.15 -32.48 8.37
N GLU A 184 1.98 -33.81 8.18
CA GLU A 184 2.33 -34.80 9.21
C GLU A 184 3.84 -34.88 9.51
N VAL A 185 4.69 -34.36 8.61
CA VAL A 185 6.15 -34.53 8.72
C VAL A 185 6.88 -33.25 9.09
N ASP A 186 6.39 -32.10 8.66
CA ASP A 186 7.00 -30.79 8.94
C ASP A 186 6.03 -29.62 8.70
N THR A 187 6.46 -28.44 9.03
CA THR A 187 5.71 -27.19 8.93
C THR A 187 6.56 -26.10 8.30
N ILE A 188 6.01 -25.37 7.34
CA ILE A 188 6.63 -24.15 6.77
C ILE A 188 5.85 -22.95 7.24
N THR A 189 6.54 -21.96 7.84
CA THR A 189 5.92 -20.72 8.32
C THR A 189 6.58 -19.51 7.68
N ILE A 190 5.76 -18.61 7.13
CA ILE A 190 6.19 -17.26 6.73
C ILE A 190 5.40 -16.22 7.53
N SER A 191 6.09 -15.22 8.07
CA SER A 191 5.45 -14.22 8.93
C SER A 191 6.04 -12.84 8.73
N HIS A 192 5.20 -11.83 8.82
CA HIS A 192 5.58 -10.42 8.90
C HIS A 192 4.97 -9.79 10.14
N SER A 193 5.79 -9.06 10.90
CA SER A 193 5.38 -8.28 12.06
C SER A 193 5.77 -6.82 11.88
N ALA A 194 4.79 -5.94 11.76
CA ALA A 194 5.02 -4.50 11.73
C ALA A 194 5.39 -3.99 13.12
N LYS A 195 6.45 -3.18 13.22
CA LYS A 195 6.86 -2.55 14.49
C LYS A 195 6.24 -1.16 14.69
N SER A 196 5.91 -0.47 13.59
CA SER A 196 5.31 0.85 13.58
C SER A 196 4.72 1.18 12.21
N ARG A 197 4.04 2.35 12.10
CA ARG A 197 3.57 2.87 10.82
C ARG A 197 4.67 3.46 9.92
N GLN A 198 5.90 3.62 10.42
CA GLN A 198 7.02 4.16 9.64
C GLN A 198 7.33 3.31 8.40
N GLY A 199 7.18 1.99 8.48
CA GLY A 199 7.39 1.11 7.33
C GLY A 199 6.47 1.38 6.15
N PHE A 200 5.20 1.72 6.40
CA PHE A 200 4.23 2.10 5.36
C PHE A 200 4.57 3.46 4.75
N ALA A 201 4.92 4.44 5.58
CA ALA A 201 5.28 5.78 5.14
C ALA A 201 6.59 5.78 4.34
N LEU A 202 7.59 5.02 4.77
CA LEU A 202 8.84 4.83 4.02
C LEU A 202 8.58 4.24 2.64
N GLY A 203 7.75 3.20 2.55
CA GLY A 203 7.39 2.60 1.28
C GLY A 203 6.64 3.56 0.36
N ALA A 204 5.75 4.41 0.89
CA ALA A 204 5.07 5.44 0.10
C ALA A 204 6.06 6.48 -0.48
N VAL A 205 7.09 6.88 0.29
CA VAL A 205 8.15 7.78 -0.22
C VAL A 205 9.00 7.08 -1.27
N ILE A 206 9.37 5.80 -1.08
CA ILE A 206 10.10 5.01 -2.08
C ILE A 206 9.26 4.83 -3.35
N ALA A 207 7.95 4.62 -3.22
CA ALA A 207 7.03 4.58 -4.36
C ALA A 207 7.02 5.90 -5.13
N ALA A 208 7.03 7.05 -4.43
CA ALA A 208 7.11 8.36 -5.04
C ALA A 208 8.45 8.58 -5.78
N GLU A 209 9.56 8.15 -5.19
CA GLU A 209 10.88 8.19 -5.84
C GLU A 209 10.88 7.38 -7.14
N TRP A 210 10.26 6.19 -7.12
CA TRP A 210 10.15 5.32 -8.28
C TRP A 210 9.21 5.87 -9.35
N MET A 211 8.11 6.54 -8.94
CA MET A 211 7.11 7.13 -9.84
C MET A 211 7.57 8.41 -10.53
N LYS A 212 8.65 9.05 -10.09
CA LYS A 212 9.15 10.29 -10.72
C LYS A 212 9.37 10.11 -12.22
N GLY A 213 8.63 10.89 -13.02
CA GLY A 213 8.71 10.87 -14.48
C GLY A 213 8.07 9.64 -15.15
N LYS A 214 7.33 8.82 -14.39
CA LYS A 214 6.57 7.69 -14.94
C LYS A 214 5.10 8.05 -15.12
N THR A 215 4.52 7.39 -16.11
CA THR A 215 3.10 7.50 -16.48
C THR A 215 2.49 6.11 -16.59
N GLY A 216 1.16 6.03 -16.72
CA GLY A 216 0.43 4.77 -16.72
C GLY A 216 0.06 4.31 -15.30
N TYR A 217 -0.56 3.14 -15.21
CA TYR A 217 -0.93 2.51 -13.95
C TYR A 217 0.16 1.52 -13.50
N HIS A 218 0.59 1.68 -12.25
CA HIS A 218 1.63 0.88 -11.63
C HIS A 218 1.19 0.31 -10.29
N THR A 219 1.84 -0.77 -9.89
CA THR A 219 1.67 -1.41 -8.57
C THR A 219 2.94 -1.29 -7.75
N PHE A 220 2.82 -1.38 -6.43
CA PHE A 220 4.01 -1.35 -5.58
C PHE A 220 4.84 -2.64 -5.68
N GLU A 221 4.26 -3.73 -6.19
CA GLU A 221 4.99 -4.97 -6.53
C GLU A 221 6.11 -4.70 -7.55
N GLU A 222 5.88 -3.82 -8.54
CA GLU A 222 6.89 -3.42 -9.54
C GLU A 222 8.10 -2.72 -8.92
N VAL A 223 7.91 -1.99 -7.81
CA VAL A 223 9.01 -1.35 -7.07
C VAL A 223 9.86 -2.38 -6.32
N ILE A 224 9.22 -3.45 -5.83
CA ILE A 224 9.87 -4.45 -4.98
C ILE A 224 10.61 -5.50 -5.81
N LEU A 225 10.06 -5.88 -6.95
CA LEU A 225 10.60 -6.97 -7.78
C LEU A 225 11.51 -6.48 -8.92
N GLY A 226 11.51 -5.19 -9.27
CA GLY A 226 12.35 -4.56 -10.28
C GLY A 226 11.76 -4.70 -11.68
#